data_bcd6939e23f929e9ad962eaae5381364
#
_entry.id   bcd6939e23f929e9ad962eaae5381364
#
_cell.length_a   1.000
_cell.length_b   1.000
_cell.length_c   1.000
_cell.angle_alpha   90.00
_cell.angle_beta   90.00
_cell.angle_gamma   90.00
#
_symmetry.space_group_name_H-M   'P 1'
#
loop_
_entity.id
_entity.type
_entity.pdbx_description
1 polymer ?
#
loop_
_entity_poly.entity_id
_entity_poly.type
_entity_poly.pdbx_seq_one_letter_code
_entity_poly.pdbx_strand_id
1 'polypeptide(L)'
;MSLIFNGTTVDNVIYDGTTLEKVIYNDVEVFTSAVTVTFVEAGVSTAVKYKKGATVSRSTAPSGATFVGWSMSSSGTSPVATFTANSNMTVYRVIKKSTTYGSGTLTRRWGGSYDQTTDRNQISNEIINGAQVSSISITCTHTYNNEPVPICIGTTLLGYLTGGTKSFTVPTNVNDYVYLGNNTGVYTMYYDSMWVTALGTYTGRTVTSQYVG
;
A
#
# COMPACT_ATOMS: atom_id res chain seq x y z
N MET A 1 26.15 17.70 -26.88
CA MET A 1 26.70 19.02 -27.26
C MET A 1 25.55 19.81 -27.85
N SER A 2 25.45 21.11 -27.54
CA SER A 2 24.41 21.98 -28.12
C SER A 2 25.09 22.86 -29.17
N LEU A 3 24.45 23.05 -30.31
CA LEU A 3 24.90 24.02 -31.31
C LEU A 3 24.61 25.43 -30.76
N ILE A 4 25.67 26.28 -30.70
CA ILE A 4 25.55 27.67 -30.29
C ILE A 4 25.87 28.53 -31.50
N PHE A 5 24.95 29.41 -31.85
CA PHE A 5 25.14 30.39 -32.90
C PHE A 5 24.97 31.80 -32.31
N ASN A 6 26.00 32.62 -32.42
CA ASN A 6 26.05 33.97 -31.80
C ASN A 6 25.66 33.96 -30.31
N GLY A 7 26.14 33.01 -29.53
CA GLY A 7 25.86 32.90 -28.10
C GLY A 7 24.47 32.34 -27.73
N THR A 8 23.64 31.99 -28.72
CA THR A 8 22.31 31.42 -28.54
C THR A 8 22.31 29.94 -28.84
N THR A 9 21.70 29.14 -27.94
CA THR A 9 21.50 27.71 -28.18
C THR A 9 20.49 27.52 -29.31
N VAL A 10 20.85 26.70 -30.30
CA VAL A 10 19.99 26.38 -31.45
C VAL A 10 19.17 25.12 -31.08
N ASP A 11 17.87 25.28 -31.05
CA ASP A 11 16.94 24.16 -30.78
C ASP A 11 16.52 23.41 -32.04
N ASN A 12 16.50 24.08 -33.20
CA ASN A 12 16.12 23.52 -34.50
C ASN A 12 17.06 24.02 -35.59
N VAL A 13 17.44 23.15 -36.50
CA VAL A 13 18.15 23.50 -37.73
C VAL A 13 17.21 23.12 -38.90
N ILE A 14 16.97 24.06 -39.79
CA ILE A 14 16.16 23.87 -40.98
C ILE A 14 17.08 23.93 -42.22
N TYR A 15 16.97 22.92 -43.07
CA TYR A 15 17.63 22.92 -44.36
C TYR A 15 16.59 22.59 -45.43
N ASP A 16 16.50 23.42 -46.45
CA ASP A 16 15.54 23.28 -47.57
C ASP A 16 14.09 23.01 -47.07
N GLY A 17 13.65 23.81 -46.08
CA GLY A 17 12.32 23.71 -45.45
C GLY A 17 12.12 22.52 -44.55
N THR A 18 13.10 21.65 -44.39
CA THR A 18 13.04 20.47 -43.53
C THR A 18 13.79 20.68 -42.22
N THR A 19 13.15 20.41 -41.09
CA THR A 19 13.80 20.44 -39.78
C THR A 19 14.73 19.23 -39.68
N LEU A 20 16.01 19.49 -39.49
CA LEU A 20 17.01 18.43 -39.33
C LEU A 20 17.00 17.89 -37.90
N GLU A 21 17.03 16.59 -37.78
CA GLU A 21 17.14 15.92 -36.47
C GLU A 21 18.58 15.90 -35.97
N LYS A 22 19.55 15.98 -36.87
CA LYS A 22 20.98 15.86 -36.57
C LYS A 22 21.82 16.57 -37.61
N VAL A 23 22.90 17.22 -37.19
CA VAL A 23 23.92 17.77 -38.07
C VAL A 23 25.28 17.19 -37.66
N ILE A 24 26.04 16.68 -38.63
CA ILE A 24 27.38 16.15 -38.44
C ILE A 24 28.35 17.06 -39.26
N TYR A 25 29.45 17.46 -38.65
CA TYR A 25 30.53 18.19 -39.29
C TYR A 25 31.87 17.52 -38.96
N ASN A 26 32.65 17.12 -39.97
CA ASN A 26 33.90 16.36 -39.82
C ASN A 26 33.75 15.16 -38.87
N ASP A 27 32.75 14.32 -39.12
CA ASP A 27 32.41 13.14 -38.30
C ASP A 27 32.03 13.43 -36.84
N VAL A 28 31.91 14.73 -36.49
CA VAL A 28 31.48 15.18 -35.16
C VAL A 28 30.02 15.63 -35.22
N GLU A 29 29.18 15.06 -34.34
CA GLU A 29 27.81 15.52 -34.18
C GLU A 29 27.82 16.93 -33.56
N VAL A 30 27.41 17.94 -34.33
CA VAL A 30 27.35 19.33 -33.88
C VAL A 30 25.97 19.81 -33.48
N PHE A 31 24.92 19.06 -33.91
CA PHE A 31 23.54 19.35 -33.55
C PHE A 31 22.74 18.03 -33.49
N THR A 32 21.85 17.95 -32.50
CA THR A 32 20.77 16.98 -32.45
C THR A 32 19.53 17.67 -31.92
N SER A 33 18.40 17.39 -32.57
CA SER A 33 17.13 17.97 -32.13
C SER A 33 16.85 17.65 -30.67
N ALA A 34 16.35 18.65 -29.94
CA ALA A 34 15.93 18.50 -28.56
C ALA A 34 14.45 18.16 -28.48
N VAL A 35 14.12 17.34 -27.49
CA VAL A 35 12.74 17.05 -27.10
C VAL A 35 12.51 17.51 -25.66
N THR A 36 11.30 17.91 -25.34
CA THR A 36 10.94 18.34 -24.00
C THR A 36 10.24 17.19 -23.27
N VAL A 37 10.80 16.81 -22.12
CA VAL A 37 10.15 15.90 -21.18
C VAL A 37 9.61 16.72 -20.01
N THR A 38 8.30 16.66 -19.81
CA THR A 38 7.63 17.29 -18.66
C THR A 38 7.47 16.26 -17.56
N PHE A 39 8.15 16.45 -16.45
CA PHE A 39 8.05 15.62 -15.25
C PHE A 39 6.96 16.17 -14.35
N VAL A 40 6.00 15.33 -13.98
CA VAL A 40 4.95 15.67 -13.01
C VAL A 40 5.23 14.95 -11.69
N GLU A 41 5.53 15.72 -10.65
CA GLU A 41 5.87 15.24 -9.31
C GLU A 41 4.98 15.97 -8.29
N ALA A 42 4.12 15.23 -7.58
CA ALA A 42 3.18 15.79 -6.61
C ALA A 42 2.34 16.97 -7.16
N GLY A 43 1.92 16.88 -8.42
CA GLY A 43 1.15 17.94 -9.09
C GLY A 43 1.98 19.10 -9.65
N VAL A 44 3.29 19.13 -9.39
CA VAL A 44 4.20 20.14 -9.94
C VAL A 44 4.80 19.64 -11.24
N SER A 45 4.76 20.46 -12.29
CA SER A 45 5.31 20.14 -13.61
C SER A 45 6.65 20.84 -13.81
N THR A 46 7.66 20.08 -14.22
CA THR A 46 9.00 20.60 -14.56
C THR A 46 9.38 20.14 -15.97
N ALA A 47 9.59 21.06 -16.88
CA ALA A 47 10.02 20.77 -18.23
C ALA A 47 11.53 20.74 -18.34
N VAL A 48 12.09 19.68 -18.95
CA VAL A 48 13.53 19.52 -19.16
C VAL A 48 13.76 19.13 -20.62
N LYS A 49 14.70 19.80 -21.27
CA LYS A 49 15.12 19.47 -22.64
C LYS A 49 16.15 18.33 -22.63
N TYR A 50 15.92 17.35 -23.46
CA TYR A 50 16.83 16.23 -23.70
C TYR A 50 17.18 16.15 -25.20
N LYS A 51 18.36 15.63 -25.49
CA LYS A 51 18.69 15.19 -26.85
C LYS A 51 17.70 14.11 -27.28
N LYS A 52 17.16 14.18 -28.50
CA LYS A 52 16.29 13.13 -29.03
C LYS A 52 17.03 11.79 -29.00
N GLY A 53 16.38 10.76 -28.49
CA GLY A 53 16.98 9.44 -28.28
C GLY A 53 17.76 9.27 -26.97
N ALA A 54 17.86 10.29 -26.13
CA ALA A 54 18.54 10.18 -24.85
C ALA A 54 17.79 9.26 -23.88
N THR A 55 18.54 8.41 -23.18
CA THR A 55 18.00 7.64 -22.05
C THR A 55 17.86 8.53 -20.81
N VAL A 56 16.68 8.57 -20.25
CA VAL A 56 16.35 9.31 -19.03
C VAL A 56 16.31 8.35 -17.86
N SER A 57 17.15 8.59 -16.85
CA SER A 57 17.29 7.76 -15.63
C SER A 57 17.08 8.57 -14.35
N ARG A 58 16.29 9.64 -14.40
CA ARG A 58 16.00 10.48 -13.23
C ARG A 58 15.18 9.66 -12.22
N SER A 59 15.62 9.65 -10.96
CA SER A 59 14.90 9.01 -9.86
C SER A 59 14.80 9.99 -8.68
N THR A 60 13.60 10.28 -8.24
CA THR A 60 13.33 11.13 -7.08
C THR A 60 12.17 10.58 -6.27
N ALA A 61 12.29 10.60 -4.95
CA ALA A 61 11.18 10.26 -4.06
C ALA A 61 11.14 11.22 -2.87
N PRO A 62 9.97 11.60 -2.38
CA PRO A 62 9.85 12.35 -1.15
C PRO A 62 10.25 11.49 0.05
N SER A 63 10.53 12.14 1.19
CA SER A 63 10.86 11.43 2.43
C SER A 63 9.78 10.41 2.80
N GLY A 64 10.19 9.21 3.20
CA GLY A 64 9.30 8.11 3.59
C GLY A 64 8.60 7.39 2.42
N ALA A 65 8.98 7.68 1.18
CA ALA A 65 8.51 6.97 -0.01
C ALA A 65 9.67 6.40 -0.81
N THR A 66 9.38 5.39 -1.64
CA THR A 66 10.33 4.79 -2.57
C THR A 66 9.91 5.09 -3.99
N PHE A 67 10.85 5.53 -4.82
CA PHE A 67 10.62 5.70 -6.26
C PHE A 67 10.40 4.34 -6.91
N VAL A 68 9.35 4.25 -7.73
CA VAL A 68 9.03 3.04 -8.51
C VAL A 68 9.41 3.23 -9.97
N GLY A 69 9.10 4.39 -10.52
CA GLY A 69 9.37 4.68 -11.92
C GLY A 69 8.57 5.89 -12.42
N TRP A 70 8.66 6.10 -13.72
CA TRP A 70 7.90 7.09 -14.47
C TRP A 70 6.82 6.41 -15.29
N SER A 71 5.59 6.90 -15.21
CA SER A 71 4.48 6.44 -16.04
C SER A 71 4.14 7.47 -17.11
N MET A 72 3.80 7.00 -18.31
CA MET A 72 3.26 7.85 -19.38
C MET A 72 1.77 8.18 -19.15
N SER A 73 1.15 7.54 -18.16
CA SER A 73 -0.25 7.77 -17.78
C SER A 73 -0.35 8.49 -16.44
N SER A 74 -1.25 9.46 -16.33
CA SER A 74 -1.58 10.13 -15.07
C SER A 74 -2.17 9.19 -14.01
N SER A 75 -2.62 7.99 -14.39
CA SER A 75 -3.05 6.95 -13.47
C SER A 75 -1.88 6.18 -12.83
N GLY A 76 -0.64 6.39 -13.29
CA GLY A 76 0.54 5.70 -12.77
C GLY A 76 0.68 4.24 -13.18
N THR A 77 -0.01 3.83 -14.25
CA THR A 77 0.08 2.45 -14.77
C THR A 77 1.43 2.21 -15.47
N SER A 78 1.92 0.96 -15.38
CA SER A 78 3.14 0.49 -16.06
C SER A 78 4.35 1.42 -15.91
N PRO A 79 4.78 1.76 -14.69
CA PRO A 79 5.93 2.63 -14.49
C PRO A 79 7.23 1.94 -14.93
N VAL A 80 8.15 2.72 -15.51
CA VAL A 80 9.48 2.27 -15.93
C VAL A 80 10.55 3.07 -15.20
N ALA A 81 11.65 2.42 -14.80
CA ALA A 81 12.75 3.08 -14.11
C ALA A 81 13.51 4.05 -15.04
N THR A 82 13.59 3.70 -16.33
CA THR A 82 14.22 4.50 -17.37
C THR A 82 13.38 4.47 -18.64
N PHE A 83 13.48 5.50 -19.47
CA PHE A 83 12.81 5.58 -20.77
C PHE A 83 13.65 6.38 -21.76
N THR A 84 13.32 6.28 -23.05
CA THR A 84 14.00 7.02 -24.11
C THR A 84 13.18 8.24 -24.51
N ALA A 85 13.80 9.42 -24.51
CA ALA A 85 13.18 10.68 -24.91
C ALA A 85 13.19 10.84 -26.44
N ASN A 86 12.23 10.23 -27.14
CA ASN A 86 12.14 10.27 -28.61
C ASN A 86 11.25 11.41 -29.16
N SER A 87 10.39 11.98 -28.34
CA SER A 87 9.46 13.05 -28.68
C SER A 87 9.13 13.87 -27.43
N ASN A 88 8.46 15.01 -27.61
CA ASN A 88 7.88 15.72 -26.46
C ASN A 88 6.88 14.82 -25.74
N MET A 89 7.04 14.70 -24.41
CA MET A 89 6.22 13.82 -23.59
C MET A 89 6.03 14.34 -22.18
N THR A 90 4.96 13.88 -21.54
CA THR A 90 4.74 14.09 -20.11
C THR A 90 4.85 12.76 -19.38
N VAL A 91 5.57 12.75 -18.28
CA VAL A 91 5.75 11.58 -17.42
C VAL A 91 5.38 11.90 -15.99
N TYR A 92 4.77 10.95 -15.32
CA TYR A 92 4.25 11.06 -13.97
C TYR A 92 5.07 10.20 -13.03
N ARG A 93 5.56 10.79 -11.94
CA ARG A 93 6.30 10.04 -10.94
C ARG A 93 5.39 9.05 -10.24
N VAL A 94 5.83 7.79 -10.15
CA VAL A 94 5.15 6.74 -9.38
C VAL A 94 6.02 6.37 -8.19
N ILE A 95 5.42 6.41 -7.01
CA ILE A 95 6.06 6.11 -5.73
C ILE A 95 5.28 5.05 -4.96
N LYS A 96 5.98 4.35 -4.07
CA LYS A 96 5.38 3.50 -3.03
C LYS A 96 5.58 4.12 -1.67
N LYS A 97 4.54 4.08 -0.85
CA LYS A 97 4.62 4.44 0.56
C LYS A 97 4.06 3.31 1.40
N SER A 98 4.83 2.91 2.42
CA SER A 98 4.40 1.92 3.41
C SER A 98 4.04 2.62 4.69
N THR A 99 2.87 2.27 5.25
CA THR A 99 2.42 2.70 6.57
C THR A 99 2.30 1.46 7.44
N THR A 100 3.03 1.44 8.56
CA THR A 100 2.93 0.38 9.56
C THR A 100 2.07 0.90 10.70
N TYR A 101 0.97 0.22 10.95
CA TYR A 101 0.08 0.51 12.07
C TYR A 101 0.63 -0.12 13.35
N GLY A 102 0.34 0.50 14.50
CA GLY A 102 0.81 0.03 15.80
C GLY A 102 0.15 -1.29 16.21
N SER A 103 0.90 -2.09 16.96
CA SER A 103 0.40 -3.25 17.69
C SER A 103 0.03 -2.85 19.11
N GLY A 104 -0.83 -3.62 19.77
CA GLY A 104 -1.28 -3.31 21.11
C GLY A 104 -1.85 -4.52 21.85
N THR A 105 -2.37 -4.23 23.02
CA THR A 105 -3.03 -5.22 23.89
C THR A 105 -4.53 -5.08 23.75
N LEU A 106 -5.21 -6.22 23.63
CA LEU A 106 -6.68 -6.27 23.74
C LEU A 106 -7.05 -6.18 25.21
N THR A 107 -7.86 -5.18 25.58
CA THR A 107 -8.32 -5.03 26.94
C THR A 107 -9.67 -5.73 27.12
N ARG A 108 -9.77 -6.40 28.25
CA ARG A 108 -10.92 -7.22 28.59
C ARG A 108 -12.10 -6.38 29.05
N ARG A 109 -13.27 -6.65 28.50
CA ARG A 109 -14.51 -6.06 29.00
C ARG A 109 -15.31 -7.00 29.89
N TRP A 110 -15.13 -8.34 29.81
CA TRP A 110 -15.99 -9.29 30.49
C TRP A 110 -15.25 -10.51 31.05
N GLY A 111 -15.76 -11.03 32.16
CA GLY A 111 -15.41 -12.31 32.76
C GLY A 111 -16.51 -12.75 33.68
N GLY A 112 -17.03 -13.92 33.44
CA GLY A 112 -18.11 -14.54 34.21
C GLY A 112 -18.41 -15.93 33.72
N SER A 113 -19.27 -16.68 34.45
CA SER A 113 -19.82 -17.93 33.98
C SER A 113 -20.78 -17.67 32.81
N TYR A 114 -20.71 -18.49 31.80
CA TYR A 114 -21.55 -18.42 30.61
C TYR A 114 -22.66 -19.44 30.71
N ASP A 115 -23.89 -18.97 30.77
CA ASP A 115 -25.06 -19.82 30.71
C ASP A 115 -25.73 -19.59 29.34
N GLN A 116 -25.70 -20.61 28.54
CA GLN A 116 -26.42 -20.78 27.27
C GLN A 116 -26.55 -19.55 26.37
N THR A 117 -26.12 -19.59 25.22
CA THR A 117 -26.35 -20.14 23.96
C THR A 117 -26.63 -19.33 22.74
N THR A 118 -27.40 -18.31 22.72
CA THR A 118 -27.67 -17.49 21.52
C THR A 118 -26.99 -16.17 21.55
N ASP A 119 -26.37 -15.84 22.66
CA ASP A 119 -25.82 -14.51 22.92
C ASP A 119 -24.36 -14.44 22.56
N ARG A 120 -24.08 -13.50 21.70
CA ARG A 120 -22.77 -13.06 21.30
C ARG A 120 -22.17 -12.17 22.39
N ASN A 121 -21.04 -12.59 22.98
CA ASN A 121 -20.38 -11.81 24.03
C ASN A 121 -19.20 -11.01 23.51
N GLN A 122 -19.30 -9.71 23.62
CA GLN A 122 -18.17 -8.81 23.34
C GLN A 122 -17.09 -9.00 24.40
N ILE A 123 -15.88 -9.33 23.95
CA ILE A 123 -14.72 -9.60 24.80
C ILE A 123 -13.59 -8.55 24.67
N SER A 124 -13.66 -7.64 23.71
CA SER A 124 -12.70 -6.53 23.59
C SER A 124 -13.35 -5.17 23.83
N ASN A 125 -12.58 -4.23 24.36
CA ASN A 125 -12.95 -2.82 24.38
C ASN A 125 -12.53 -2.11 23.09
N GLU A 126 -11.56 -2.68 22.40
CA GLU A 126 -10.99 -2.15 21.17
C GLU A 126 -11.80 -2.60 19.97
N ILE A 127 -12.04 -1.67 19.04
CA ILE A 127 -12.54 -1.97 17.71
C ILE A 127 -11.35 -2.45 16.87
N ILE A 128 -11.46 -3.61 16.28
CA ILE A 128 -10.46 -4.18 15.39
C ILE A 128 -10.78 -3.78 13.95
N ASN A 129 -9.99 -2.83 13.45
CA ASN A 129 -10.06 -2.42 12.06
C ASN A 129 -9.11 -3.29 11.22
N GLY A 130 -9.65 -4.18 10.40
CA GLY A 130 -8.87 -5.11 9.58
C GLY A 130 -7.97 -4.43 8.54
N ALA A 131 -8.26 -3.19 8.13
CA ALA A 131 -7.35 -2.42 7.29
C ALA A 131 -6.04 -2.04 8.03
N GLN A 132 -6.05 -2.00 9.36
CA GLN A 132 -4.94 -1.60 10.22
C GLN A 132 -4.35 -2.75 11.05
N VAL A 133 -5.12 -3.80 11.30
CA VAL A 133 -4.73 -4.96 12.11
C VAL A 133 -4.60 -6.19 11.22
N SER A 134 -3.49 -6.92 11.37
CA SER A 134 -3.23 -8.14 10.60
C SER A 134 -3.63 -9.42 11.31
N SER A 135 -3.49 -9.44 12.64
CA SER A 135 -3.84 -10.61 13.45
C SER A 135 -4.20 -10.20 14.88
N ILE A 136 -4.99 -11.04 15.54
CA ILE A 136 -5.23 -10.99 16.97
C ILE A 136 -4.77 -12.30 17.60
N SER A 137 -4.26 -12.24 18.83
CA SER A 137 -3.89 -13.40 19.63
C SER A 137 -4.73 -13.43 20.90
N ILE A 138 -5.42 -14.50 21.16
CA ILE A 138 -6.35 -14.66 22.28
C ILE A 138 -5.92 -15.84 23.14
N THR A 139 -5.88 -15.64 24.45
CA THR A 139 -5.60 -16.67 25.44
C THR A 139 -6.85 -16.99 26.24
N CYS A 140 -7.24 -18.26 26.21
CA CYS A 140 -8.32 -18.81 27.02
C CYS A 140 -7.71 -19.80 28.04
N THR A 141 -8.01 -19.64 29.31
CA THR A 141 -7.46 -20.50 30.37
C THR A 141 -8.33 -21.71 30.68
N HIS A 142 -9.58 -21.67 30.29
CA HIS A 142 -10.52 -22.78 30.55
C HIS A 142 -11.60 -22.81 29.49
N THR A 143 -11.81 -23.99 28.91
CA THR A 143 -12.98 -24.31 28.07
C THR A 143 -13.63 -25.55 28.66
N TYR A 144 -14.95 -25.58 28.76
CA TYR A 144 -15.70 -26.78 29.20
C TYR A 144 -15.46 -27.93 28.21
N ASN A 145 -15.00 -29.07 28.68
CA ASN A 145 -14.74 -30.29 27.88
C ASN A 145 -13.84 -30.07 26.64
N ASN A 146 -13.00 -29.03 26.61
CA ASN A 146 -12.20 -28.68 25.44
C ASN A 146 -13.02 -28.41 24.17
N GLU A 147 -14.26 -28.05 24.31
CA GLU A 147 -15.08 -27.71 23.15
C GLU A 147 -14.58 -26.41 22.45
N PRO A 148 -14.62 -26.40 21.12
CA PRO A 148 -14.14 -25.24 20.35
C PRO A 148 -15.10 -24.07 20.46
N VAL A 149 -14.57 -22.90 20.87
CA VAL A 149 -15.32 -21.63 21.00
C VAL A 149 -15.10 -20.78 19.76
N PRO A 150 -16.15 -20.35 19.06
CA PRO A 150 -15.98 -19.46 17.92
C PRO A 150 -15.50 -18.08 18.37
N ILE A 151 -14.52 -17.56 17.64
CA ILE A 151 -13.98 -16.20 17.76
C ILE A 151 -14.41 -15.43 16.53
N CYS A 152 -15.07 -14.29 16.74
CA CYS A 152 -15.57 -13.44 15.67
C CYS A 152 -15.09 -12.00 15.84
N ILE A 153 -14.94 -11.29 14.72
CA ILE A 153 -14.92 -9.81 14.69
C ILE A 153 -16.22 -9.38 14.02
N GLY A 154 -17.02 -8.64 14.75
CA GLY A 154 -18.35 -8.42 14.25
C GLY A 154 -19.07 -9.74 14.00
N THR A 155 -19.65 -9.89 12.83
CA THR A 155 -20.30 -11.12 12.36
C THR A 155 -19.34 -12.09 11.67
N THR A 156 -18.08 -11.70 11.48
CA THR A 156 -17.11 -12.48 10.74
C THR A 156 -16.42 -13.48 11.64
N LEU A 157 -16.62 -14.78 11.38
CA LEU A 157 -15.93 -15.86 12.07
C LEU A 157 -14.45 -15.88 11.67
N LEU A 158 -13.55 -15.82 12.65
CA LEU A 158 -12.11 -15.98 12.46
C LEU A 158 -11.65 -17.42 12.62
N GLY A 159 -12.35 -18.19 13.42
CA GLY A 159 -12.03 -19.57 13.75
C GLY A 159 -12.46 -19.95 15.15
N TYR A 160 -11.88 -21.02 15.67
CA TYR A 160 -12.25 -21.60 16.95
C TYR A 160 -11.07 -21.68 17.91
N LEU A 161 -11.33 -21.42 19.19
CA LEU A 161 -10.39 -21.54 20.30
C LEU A 161 -10.77 -22.71 21.18
N THR A 162 -9.83 -23.61 21.44
CA THR A 162 -10.04 -24.83 22.25
C THR A 162 -9.26 -24.80 23.58
N GLY A 163 -8.83 -23.62 24.02
CA GLY A 163 -7.96 -23.41 25.18
C GLY A 163 -6.53 -23.03 24.79
N GLY A 164 -5.78 -22.50 25.73
CA GLY A 164 -4.44 -21.95 25.49
C GLY A 164 -4.46 -20.65 24.70
N THR A 165 -3.36 -20.36 24.00
CA THR A 165 -3.21 -19.17 23.17
C THR A 165 -3.30 -19.51 21.70
N LYS A 166 -4.13 -18.78 20.96
CA LYS A 166 -4.27 -18.95 19.52
C LYS A 166 -4.30 -17.60 18.80
N SER A 167 -3.61 -17.54 17.68
CA SER A 167 -3.60 -16.37 16.80
C SER A 167 -4.57 -16.59 15.63
N PHE A 168 -5.28 -15.50 15.28
CA PHE A 168 -6.23 -15.47 14.18
C PHE A 168 -5.86 -14.35 13.22
N THR A 169 -5.85 -14.66 11.92
CA THR A 169 -5.70 -13.65 10.87
C THR A 169 -6.96 -12.79 10.80
N VAL A 170 -6.76 -11.49 10.70
CA VAL A 170 -7.86 -10.52 10.60
C VAL A 170 -8.10 -10.16 9.14
N PRO A 171 -9.30 -10.38 8.60
CA PRO A 171 -9.68 -9.93 7.26
C PRO A 171 -9.67 -8.40 7.16
N THR A 172 -9.33 -7.87 5.98
CA THR A 172 -9.19 -6.42 5.77
C THR A 172 -10.49 -5.63 5.82
N ASN A 173 -11.62 -6.31 5.61
CA ASN A 173 -12.96 -5.72 5.52
C ASN A 173 -13.74 -5.71 6.84
N VAL A 174 -13.14 -6.09 7.96
CA VAL A 174 -13.78 -6.05 9.26
C VAL A 174 -13.49 -4.74 10.00
N ASN A 175 -14.46 -4.26 10.78
CA ASN A 175 -14.31 -3.09 11.63
C ASN A 175 -15.32 -3.17 12.78
N ASP A 176 -15.00 -3.97 13.80
CA ASP A 176 -15.90 -4.22 14.94
C ASP A 176 -15.09 -4.76 16.13
N TYR A 177 -15.77 -4.99 17.25
CA TYR A 177 -15.20 -5.62 18.44
C TYR A 177 -14.97 -7.12 18.23
N VAL A 178 -14.16 -7.70 19.12
CA VAL A 178 -13.98 -9.16 19.20
C VAL A 178 -15.08 -9.75 20.07
N TYR A 179 -15.65 -10.86 19.60
CA TYR A 179 -16.75 -11.57 20.23
C TYR A 179 -16.43 -13.05 20.41
N LEU A 180 -16.95 -13.62 21.50
CA LEU A 180 -17.15 -15.07 21.64
C LEU A 180 -18.57 -15.41 21.17
N GLY A 181 -18.71 -16.56 20.55
CA GLY A 181 -20.01 -17.02 20.07
C GLY A 181 -20.28 -16.64 18.62
N ASN A 182 -21.20 -17.37 18.02
CA ASN A 182 -21.59 -17.20 16.63
C ASN A 182 -22.85 -16.33 16.54
N ASN A 183 -22.87 -15.41 15.57
CA ASN A 183 -24.03 -14.55 15.31
C ASN A 183 -25.16 -15.24 14.50
N THR A 184 -24.99 -16.50 14.10
CA THR A 184 -25.91 -17.16 13.18
C THR A 184 -26.96 -18.07 13.84
N GLY A 185 -26.95 -18.19 15.17
CA GLY A 185 -27.93 -19.01 15.91
C GLY A 185 -27.88 -20.53 15.63
N VAL A 186 -26.84 -20.99 14.90
CA VAL A 186 -26.76 -22.40 14.44
C VAL A 186 -26.05 -23.31 15.43
N TYR A 187 -25.36 -22.78 16.41
CA TYR A 187 -24.65 -23.58 17.41
C TYR A 187 -25.20 -23.31 18.80
N THR A 188 -25.93 -24.26 19.33
CA THR A 188 -26.22 -24.32 20.76
C THR A 188 -24.96 -24.82 21.47
N MET A 189 -24.24 -23.91 22.10
CA MET A 189 -23.06 -24.27 22.87
C MET A 189 -23.39 -24.16 24.35
N TYR A 190 -23.26 -25.27 25.07
CA TYR A 190 -23.45 -25.33 26.52
C TYR A 190 -22.08 -25.11 27.20
N TYR A 191 -21.88 -23.96 27.84
CA TYR A 191 -20.69 -23.72 28.63
C TYR A 191 -21.08 -23.41 30.08
N ASP A 192 -20.71 -24.25 31.01
CA ASP A 192 -20.94 -24.00 32.44
C ASP A 192 -19.95 -22.95 32.96
N SER A 193 -18.78 -22.80 32.38
CA SER A 193 -17.85 -21.73 32.70
C SER A 193 -16.77 -21.61 31.67
N MET A 194 -16.56 -20.41 31.17
CA MET A 194 -15.44 -20.05 30.33
C MET A 194 -14.73 -18.84 30.93
N TRP A 195 -13.42 -18.98 31.16
CA TRP A 195 -12.62 -17.92 31.73
C TRP A 195 -11.63 -17.41 30.67
N VAL A 196 -11.90 -16.27 30.07
CA VAL A 196 -10.91 -15.53 29.29
C VAL A 196 -10.16 -14.63 30.27
N THR A 197 -9.03 -15.11 30.79
CA THR A 197 -8.26 -14.40 31.83
C THR A 197 -7.31 -13.36 31.26
N ALA A 198 -6.92 -13.51 29.98
CA ALA A 198 -6.13 -12.52 29.26
C ALA A 198 -6.55 -12.50 27.81
N LEU A 199 -6.94 -11.34 27.31
CA LEU A 199 -7.38 -11.23 25.92
C LEU A 199 -6.25 -11.31 24.92
N GLY A 200 -5.03 -11.03 25.30
CA GLY A 200 -3.91 -11.13 24.38
C GLY A 200 -3.62 -9.83 23.65
N THR A 201 -3.18 -9.93 22.43
CA THR A 201 -2.63 -8.81 21.67
C THR A 201 -3.20 -8.75 20.25
N TYR A 202 -3.07 -7.58 19.64
CA TYR A 202 -3.25 -7.42 18.20
C TYR A 202 -1.96 -6.93 17.56
N THR A 203 -1.73 -7.37 16.32
CA THR A 203 -0.55 -6.99 15.53
C THR A 203 -0.98 -6.03 14.44
N GLY A 204 -0.33 -4.88 14.39
CA GLY A 204 -0.56 -3.88 13.34
C GLY A 204 -0.15 -4.39 11.97
N ARG A 205 -0.84 -3.91 10.95
CA ARG A 205 -0.60 -4.25 9.55
C ARG A 205 0.34 -3.23 8.90
N THR A 206 1.24 -3.70 8.06
CA THR A 206 1.95 -2.83 7.11
C THR A 206 1.18 -2.81 5.80
N VAL A 207 0.72 -1.64 5.41
CA VAL A 207 0.01 -1.40 4.15
C VAL A 207 0.92 -0.62 3.22
N THR A 208 1.14 -1.15 2.02
CA THR A 208 1.91 -0.48 0.98
C THR A 208 0.99 -0.06 -0.14
N SER A 209 0.96 1.23 -0.43
CA SER A 209 0.23 1.79 -1.57
C SER A 209 1.19 2.34 -2.61
N GLN A 210 0.84 2.17 -3.90
CA GLN A 210 1.53 2.74 -5.03
C GLN A 210 0.61 3.77 -5.68
N TYR A 211 1.14 4.95 -5.98
CA TYR A 211 0.36 6.05 -6.54
C TYR A 211 1.26 7.06 -7.27
N VAL A 212 0.64 7.92 -8.05
CA VAL A 212 1.29 9.09 -8.64
C VAL A 212 1.46 10.16 -7.55
N GLY A 213 2.71 10.59 -7.31
CA GLY A 213 3.01 11.51 -6.23
C GLY A 213 4.28 12.35 -6.43
#